data_3653e0f71088aef17b0164e2ca6c1232
#
_entry.id   3653e0f71088aef17b0164e2ca6c1232
#
_cell.length_a   1.000
_cell.length_b   1.000
_cell.length_c   1.000
_cell.angle_alpha   90.00
_cell.angle_beta   90.00
_cell.angle_gamma   90.00
#
_symmetry.space_group_name_H-M   'P 1'
#
loop_
_entity.id
_entity.type
_entity.pdbx_description
1 polymer ?
#
loop_
_entity_poly.entity_id
_entity_poly.type
_entity_poly.pdbx_seq_one_letter_code
_entity_poly.pdbx_strand_id
1 'polypeptide(L)'
;MRAMSEKAVLTGEHFFIGDVAAAEGALAAGCRFFAGYPITPATEVAERMARRMPRVGGVYIQMEDEMASMAAILGASWGGVKAMTSTSGPGFSLMMENIGLGMMTETPCVVVNVMRGGPSTGLPTLVGQADVMQARWGSHGDYGSISLSPSSPQEMFDLTIRAFNLSEKYRVPVIMLTDELVGHMSEKVIIPHPSEIKLVERRKPGRNILPEDYLPFAGGKDLVPAMANAGEGYNVHVTGLTHDEWGYPVMSDQAQERLVRRLVEKIRKNAPDIILFEEVGLEGDLEAVVVAYGCAARSAREAVEVARGQGRAVGFLRLITIWPFPEDLVRRLAQRTGAFIVPEINYGQVALEVERCSGGRSDTVSLGLMGGTLHTPEEILAAIDEFGRRAKS
;
A
#
# COMPACT_ATOMS: atom_id res chain seq x y z
N MET A 1 27.25 1.21 5.50
CA MET A 1 26.34 0.16 4.97
C MET A 1 26.94 -1.20 5.32
N ARG A 2 26.36 -1.96 6.25
CA ARG A 2 26.70 -3.39 6.36
C ARG A 2 26.10 -4.04 5.10
N ALA A 3 26.93 -4.69 4.29
CA ALA A 3 26.46 -5.51 3.18
C ALA A 3 25.36 -6.44 3.71
N MET A 4 24.18 -6.45 3.06
CA MET A 4 23.13 -7.42 3.39
C MET A 4 23.77 -8.81 3.30
N SER A 5 23.68 -9.58 4.37
CA SER A 5 24.15 -10.97 4.35
C SER A 5 23.39 -11.69 3.22
N GLU A 6 24.06 -12.39 2.33
CA GLU A 6 23.45 -13.23 1.28
C GLU A 6 22.39 -14.17 1.87
N LYS A 7 22.55 -14.56 3.15
CA LYS A 7 21.58 -15.37 3.89
C LYS A 7 20.25 -14.67 4.17
N ALA A 8 20.14 -13.35 4.01
CA ALA A 8 18.88 -12.63 4.19
C ALA A 8 17.96 -12.73 2.96
N VAL A 9 18.53 -12.92 1.77
CA VAL A 9 17.80 -13.05 0.50
C VAL A 9 17.91 -14.49 0.01
N LEU A 10 16.76 -15.11 -0.23
CA LEU A 10 16.66 -16.47 -0.76
C LEU A 10 16.63 -16.40 -2.30
N THR A 11 17.78 -16.12 -2.91
CA THR A 11 17.89 -16.03 -4.36
C THR A 11 17.46 -17.33 -5.07
N GLY A 12 16.81 -17.21 -6.22
CA GLY A 12 16.41 -18.33 -7.06
C GLY A 12 14.91 -18.46 -7.26
N GLU A 13 14.47 -19.59 -7.78
CA GLU A 13 13.07 -19.91 -8.00
C GLU A 13 12.49 -20.66 -6.81
N HIS A 14 11.34 -20.19 -6.35
CA HIS A 14 10.62 -20.77 -5.21
C HIS A 14 9.16 -20.95 -5.56
N PHE A 15 8.48 -21.86 -4.88
CA PHE A 15 7.03 -22.02 -4.93
C PHE A 15 6.47 -21.58 -3.57
N PHE A 16 5.97 -20.36 -3.51
CA PHE A 16 5.52 -19.71 -2.28
C PHE A 16 4.07 -19.29 -2.37
N ILE A 17 3.40 -19.27 -1.22
CA ILE A 17 2.17 -18.48 -1.06
C ILE A 17 2.54 -17.00 -0.96
N GLY A 18 1.57 -16.13 -1.26
CA GLY A 18 1.77 -14.68 -1.25
C GLY A 18 2.29 -14.13 0.08
N ASP A 19 1.76 -14.60 1.20
CA ASP A 19 2.17 -14.19 2.55
C ASP A 19 3.64 -14.50 2.84
N VAL A 20 4.10 -15.68 2.43
CA VAL A 20 5.51 -16.06 2.53
C VAL A 20 6.37 -15.19 1.63
N ALA A 21 5.89 -14.88 0.43
CA ALA A 21 6.59 -14.00 -0.52
C ALA A 21 6.71 -12.57 0.03
N ALA A 22 5.67 -12.02 0.68
CA ALA A 22 5.72 -10.73 1.35
C ALA A 22 6.77 -10.69 2.47
N ALA A 23 6.82 -11.73 3.32
CA ALA A 23 7.82 -11.83 4.38
C ALA A 23 9.25 -11.88 3.82
N GLU A 24 9.51 -12.64 2.76
CA GLU A 24 10.82 -12.69 2.11
C GLU A 24 11.16 -11.36 1.40
N GLY A 25 10.16 -10.69 0.80
CA GLY A 25 10.33 -9.33 0.25
C GLY A 25 10.74 -8.32 1.32
N ALA A 26 10.13 -8.39 2.50
CA ALA A 26 10.52 -7.54 3.64
C ALA A 26 11.96 -7.80 4.11
N LEU A 27 12.36 -9.07 4.22
CA LEU A 27 13.73 -9.45 4.58
C LEU A 27 14.74 -8.98 3.52
N ALA A 28 14.37 -9.10 2.24
CA ALA A 28 15.17 -8.61 1.12
C ALA A 28 15.28 -7.08 1.11
N ALA A 29 14.22 -6.37 1.52
CA ALA A 29 14.23 -4.91 1.71
C ALA A 29 15.06 -4.43 2.90
N GLY A 30 15.56 -5.36 3.73
CA GLY A 30 16.34 -5.04 4.93
C GLY A 30 15.53 -4.90 6.21
N CYS A 31 14.28 -5.35 6.23
CA CYS A 31 13.49 -5.43 7.46
C CYS A 31 14.20 -6.29 8.52
N ARG A 32 14.34 -5.77 9.73
CA ARG A 32 15.00 -6.47 10.85
C ARG A 32 14.20 -6.37 12.15
N PHE A 33 13.00 -5.82 12.10
CA PHE A 33 12.09 -5.81 13.24
C PHE A 33 10.67 -6.11 12.75
N PHE A 34 10.06 -7.12 13.34
CA PHE A 34 8.66 -7.48 13.12
C PHE A 34 7.96 -7.58 14.48
N ALA A 35 6.86 -6.88 14.63
CA ALA A 35 5.96 -7.03 15.76
C ALA A 35 4.56 -7.32 15.20
N GLY A 36 3.87 -8.34 15.73
CA GLY A 36 2.56 -8.71 15.22
C GLY A 36 1.73 -9.49 16.21
N TYR A 37 0.42 -9.51 15.97
CA TYR A 37 -0.56 -10.34 16.62
C TYR A 37 -1.14 -11.33 15.61
N PRO A 38 -1.23 -12.63 15.91
CA PRO A 38 -1.71 -13.62 14.97
C PRO A 38 -3.19 -13.39 14.60
N ILE A 39 -3.46 -13.20 13.33
CA ILE A 39 -4.82 -13.04 12.79
C ILE A 39 -4.91 -13.64 11.39
N THR A 40 -5.93 -14.47 11.15
CA THR A 40 -6.21 -15.03 9.83
C THR A 40 -6.77 -13.94 8.89
N PRO A 41 -6.30 -13.84 7.61
CA PRO A 41 -5.37 -14.73 6.89
C PRO A 41 -3.91 -14.21 6.83
N ALA A 42 -3.45 -13.34 7.73
CA ALA A 42 -2.11 -12.76 7.75
C ALA A 42 -1.11 -13.54 8.64
N THR A 43 -1.52 -14.66 9.22
CA THR A 43 -0.72 -15.43 10.19
C THR A 43 0.56 -15.97 9.55
N GLU A 44 0.53 -16.37 8.29
CA GLU A 44 1.64 -16.97 7.56
C GLU A 44 2.78 -15.98 7.33
N VAL A 45 2.48 -14.68 7.20
CA VAL A 45 3.51 -13.61 7.20
C VAL A 45 4.26 -13.62 8.53
N ALA A 46 3.54 -13.59 9.65
CA ALA A 46 4.12 -13.57 11.00
C ALA A 46 4.92 -14.86 11.28
N GLU A 47 4.39 -16.04 10.93
CA GLU A 47 5.10 -17.30 11.07
C GLU A 47 6.41 -17.34 10.27
N ARG A 48 6.37 -16.85 9.03
CA ARG A 48 7.57 -16.79 8.19
C ARG A 48 8.61 -15.85 8.82
N MET A 49 8.19 -14.69 9.30
CA MET A 49 9.06 -13.74 9.98
C MET A 49 9.65 -14.32 11.27
N ALA A 50 8.85 -15.05 12.09
CA ALA A 50 9.34 -15.71 13.28
C ALA A 50 10.45 -16.73 12.99
N ARG A 51 10.33 -17.49 11.90
CA ARG A 51 11.34 -18.47 11.48
C ARG A 51 12.60 -17.83 10.89
N ARG A 52 12.47 -16.70 10.22
CA ARG A 52 13.54 -16.07 9.45
C ARG A 52 14.33 -15.01 10.24
N MET A 53 13.68 -14.22 11.08
CA MET A 53 14.32 -13.10 11.81
C MET A 53 15.56 -13.51 12.60
N PRO A 54 15.56 -14.61 13.38
CA PRO A 54 16.76 -15.04 14.11
C PRO A 54 17.96 -15.35 13.19
N ARG A 55 17.70 -15.80 11.96
CA ARG A 55 18.73 -16.19 10.99
C ARG A 55 19.40 -15.00 10.31
N VAL A 56 18.73 -13.85 10.30
CA VAL A 56 19.21 -12.63 9.67
C VAL A 56 19.61 -11.54 10.68
N GLY A 57 19.67 -11.89 11.97
CA GLY A 57 19.98 -10.95 13.04
C GLY A 57 18.89 -9.92 13.29
N GLY A 58 17.66 -10.26 12.98
CA GLY A 58 16.46 -9.45 13.23
C GLY A 58 15.75 -9.86 14.52
N VAL A 59 14.74 -9.08 14.88
CA VAL A 59 13.89 -9.27 16.07
C VAL A 59 12.47 -9.56 15.62
N TYR A 60 11.87 -10.60 16.17
CA TYR A 60 10.45 -10.93 16.07
C TYR A 60 9.84 -10.87 17.46
N ILE A 61 8.72 -10.16 17.58
CA ILE A 61 7.96 -10.08 18.82
C ILE A 61 6.49 -10.35 18.53
N GLN A 62 5.90 -11.31 19.24
CA GLN A 62 4.47 -11.43 19.30
C GLN A 62 3.95 -10.49 20.38
N MET A 63 3.05 -9.59 19.98
CA MET A 63 2.43 -8.61 20.86
C MET A 63 1.07 -9.13 21.36
N GLU A 64 0.50 -8.46 22.34
CA GLU A 64 -0.81 -8.80 22.90
C GLU A 64 -1.99 -8.35 22.02
N ASP A 65 -1.77 -7.34 21.16
CA ASP A 65 -2.74 -6.83 20.21
C ASP A 65 -2.06 -6.06 19.05
N GLU A 66 -2.87 -5.60 18.10
CA GLU A 66 -2.41 -4.87 16.92
C GLU A 66 -2.02 -3.41 17.23
N MET A 67 -2.58 -2.80 18.27
CA MET A 67 -2.20 -1.44 18.70
C MET A 67 -0.77 -1.45 19.22
N ALA A 68 -0.44 -2.42 20.08
CA ALA A 68 0.91 -2.62 20.60
C ALA A 68 1.89 -2.98 19.47
N SER A 69 1.46 -3.79 18.49
CA SER A 69 2.26 -4.15 17.32
C SER A 69 2.65 -2.92 16.50
N MET A 70 1.67 -2.04 16.21
CA MET A 70 1.91 -0.82 15.44
C MET A 70 2.80 0.16 16.21
N ALA A 71 2.56 0.38 17.50
CA ALA A 71 3.42 1.23 18.34
C ALA A 71 4.88 0.73 18.39
N ALA A 72 5.07 -0.60 18.49
CA ALA A 72 6.41 -1.21 18.53
C ALA A 72 7.19 -0.97 17.23
N ILE A 73 6.55 -1.13 16.05
CA ILE A 73 7.23 -0.89 14.77
C ILE A 73 7.56 0.60 14.56
N LEU A 74 6.71 1.52 15.04
CA LEU A 74 7.01 2.96 15.01
C LEU A 74 8.27 3.26 15.88
N GLY A 75 8.32 2.72 17.08
CA GLY A 75 9.48 2.87 17.96
C GLY A 75 10.77 2.27 17.36
N ALA A 76 10.68 1.07 16.79
CA ALA A 76 11.82 0.42 16.12
C ALA A 76 12.35 1.26 14.94
N SER A 77 11.44 1.87 14.20
CA SER A 77 11.80 2.75 13.07
C SER A 77 12.59 3.98 13.54
N TRP A 78 12.19 4.62 14.63
CA TRP A 78 12.97 5.70 15.25
C TRP A 78 14.31 5.22 15.80
N GLY A 79 14.40 3.96 16.22
CA GLY A 79 15.67 3.30 16.54
C GLY A 79 16.56 3.00 15.34
N GLY A 80 16.10 3.31 14.12
CA GLY A 80 16.88 3.15 12.88
C GLY A 80 16.73 1.82 12.18
N VAL A 81 15.73 1.02 12.55
CA VAL A 81 15.50 -0.31 11.98
C VAL A 81 14.29 -0.28 11.04
N LYS A 82 14.42 -0.85 9.84
CA LYS A 82 13.26 -1.09 8.97
C LYS A 82 12.33 -2.09 9.65
N ALA A 83 11.08 -1.69 9.86
CA ALA A 83 10.10 -2.42 10.67
C ALA A 83 8.80 -2.66 9.93
N MET A 84 8.15 -3.79 10.22
CA MET A 84 6.90 -4.23 9.59
C MET A 84 5.99 -4.92 10.61
N THR A 85 4.70 -4.84 10.34
CA THR A 85 3.66 -5.68 10.94
C THR A 85 2.75 -6.27 9.86
N SER A 86 2.01 -7.33 10.19
CA SER A 86 0.94 -7.87 9.35
C SER A 86 -0.34 -8.01 10.15
N THR A 87 -1.48 -7.83 9.49
CA THR A 87 -2.80 -7.87 10.09
C THR A 87 -3.89 -8.17 9.07
N SER A 88 -5.13 -8.17 9.51
CA SER A 88 -6.35 -8.27 8.70
C SER A 88 -7.43 -7.35 9.29
N GLY A 89 -8.48 -7.06 8.54
CA GLY A 89 -9.61 -6.20 8.85
C GLY A 89 -9.80 -5.73 10.29
N PRO A 90 -10.15 -6.60 11.27
CA PRO A 90 -10.34 -6.18 12.67
C PRO A 90 -9.07 -5.57 13.28
N GLY A 91 -7.90 -6.18 13.08
CA GLY A 91 -6.63 -5.64 13.57
C GLY A 91 -6.20 -4.38 12.85
N PHE A 92 -6.51 -4.26 11.55
CA PHE A 92 -6.29 -3.03 10.80
C PHE A 92 -7.10 -1.87 11.37
N SER A 93 -8.34 -2.14 11.80
CA SER A 93 -9.17 -1.14 12.52
C SER A 93 -8.53 -0.69 13.83
N LEU A 94 -7.97 -1.62 14.62
CA LEU A 94 -7.28 -1.29 15.87
C LEU A 94 -6.00 -0.48 15.67
N MET A 95 -5.31 -0.66 14.52
CA MET A 95 -4.08 0.08 14.21
C MET A 95 -4.31 1.54 13.77
N MET A 96 -5.53 1.95 13.44
CA MET A 96 -5.79 3.23 12.76
C MET A 96 -5.27 4.45 13.52
N GLU A 97 -5.41 4.51 14.84
CA GLU A 97 -4.87 5.61 15.65
C GLU A 97 -3.33 5.67 15.53
N ASN A 98 -2.66 4.53 15.68
CA ASN A 98 -1.20 4.46 15.59
C ASN A 98 -0.68 4.65 14.15
N ILE A 99 -1.48 4.32 13.13
CA ILE A 99 -1.16 4.68 11.74
C ILE A 99 -1.21 6.20 11.58
N GLY A 100 -2.24 6.86 12.12
CA GLY A 100 -2.33 8.32 12.17
C GLY A 100 -1.16 8.97 12.92
N LEU A 101 -0.77 8.39 14.05
CA LEU A 101 0.45 8.79 14.77
C LEU A 101 1.69 8.66 13.89
N GLY A 102 1.84 7.54 13.16
CA GLY A 102 2.94 7.32 12.23
C GLY A 102 2.97 8.33 11.08
N MET A 103 1.79 8.77 10.59
CA MET A 103 1.67 9.85 9.60
C MET A 103 2.12 11.20 10.20
N MET A 104 1.65 11.52 11.41
CA MET A 104 1.97 12.77 12.10
C MET A 104 3.44 12.88 12.46
N THR A 105 4.03 11.78 12.91
CA THR A 105 5.45 11.71 13.31
C THR A 105 6.39 11.39 12.13
N GLU A 106 5.84 11.26 10.93
CA GLU A 106 6.59 10.95 9.71
C GLU A 106 7.53 9.75 9.88
N THR A 107 6.98 8.65 10.36
CA THR A 107 7.73 7.46 10.76
C THR A 107 7.63 6.37 9.70
N PRO A 108 8.73 6.00 9.02
CA PRO A 108 8.74 4.94 8.02
C PRO A 108 8.43 3.58 8.63
N CYS A 109 7.45 2.87 8.11
CA CYS A 109 7.18 1.46 8.40
C CYS A 109 6.26 0.85 7.35
N VAL A 110 6.10 -0.47 7.35
CA VAL A 110 5.21 -1.17 6.42
C VAL A 110 4.16 -1.96 7.21
N VAL A 111 2.91 -1.83 6.79
CA VAL A 111 1.77 -2.60 7.31
C VAL A 111 1.24 -3.47 6.18
N VAL A 112 1.26 -4.79 6.35
CA VAL A 112 0.63 -5.72 5.40
C VAL A 112 -0.76 -6.05 5.93
N ASN A 113 -1.80 -5.57 5.27
CA ASN A 113 -3.18 -5.90 5.56
C ASN A 113 -3.66 -6.94 4.54
N VAL A 114 -3.85 -8.18 5.00
CA VAL A 114 -4.42 -9.27 4.19
C VAL A 114 -5.93 -9.21 4.38
N MET A 115 -6.61 -8.56 3.43
CA MET A 115 -8.04 -8.27 3.51
C MET A 115 -8.87 -9.54 3.42
N ARG A 116 -9.89 -9.62 4.26
CA ARG A 116 -10.86 -10.73 4.33
C ARG A 116 -12.29 -10.20 4.29
N GLY A 117 -13.26 -11.10 4.19
CA GLY A 117 -14.66 -10.71 4.26
C GLY A 117 -15.00 -10.04 5.60
N GLY A 118 -15.56 -8.83 5.54
CA GLY A 118 -16.03 -8.04 6.68
C GLY A 118 -17.52 -7.75 6.56
N PRO A 119 -18.11 -6.90 7.45
CA PRO A 119 -17.49 -6.20 8.59
C PRO A 119 -17.27 -7.10 9.83
N SER A 120 -16.53 -6.56 10.85
CA SER A 120 -16.19 -7.24 12.09
C SER A 120 -15.40 -8.54 11.86
N THR A 121 -15.70 -9.62 12.57
CA THR A 121 -15.03 -10.92 12.36
C THR A 121 -15.21 -11.43 10.93
N GLY A 122 -16.39 -11.24 10.37
CA GLY A 122 -16.71 -11.54 8.97
C GLY A 122 -16.43 -12.97 8.56
N LEU A 123 -15.70 -13.13 7.46
CA LEU A 123 -15.33 -14.39 6.86
C LEU A 123 -13.80 -14.55 6.89
N PRO A 124 -13.21 -15.10 7.97
CA PRO A 124 -11.76 -15.05 8.18
C PRO A 124 -10.92 -15.76 7.11
N THR A 125 -11.50 -16.75 6.41
CA THR A 125 -10.83 -17.57 5.40
C THR A 125 -11.35 -17.37 3.99
N LEU A 126 -12.09 -16.28 3.77
CA LEU A 126 -12.64 -15.96 2.46
C LEU A 126 -12.25 -14.54 2.04
N VAL A 127 -12.06 -14.38 0.75
CA VAL A 127 -11.55 -13.17 0.14
C VAL A 127 -12.47 -11.95 0.35
N GLY A 128 -11.86 -10.78 0.54
CA GLY A 128 -12.52 -9.48 0.60
C GLY A 128 -11.57 -8.37 0.18
N GLN A 129 -12.12 -7.24 -0.25
CA GLN A 129 -11.37 -6.05 -0.65
C GLN A 129 -12.00 -4.78 -0.05
N ALA A 130 -12.53 -4.87 1.19
CA ALA A 130 -13.36 -3.81 1.77
C ALA A 130 -12.60 -2.81 2.67
N ASP A 131 -11.27 -2.92 2.80
CA ASP A 131 -10.47 -2.04 3.66
C ASP A 131 -9.80 -0.89 2.88
N VAL A 132 -10.19 -0.69 1.63
CA VAL A 132 -9.57 0.29 0.72
C VAL A 132 -9.79 1.73 1.19
N MET A 133 -11.04 2.09 1.49
CA MET A 133 -11.35 3.42 2.02
C MET A 133 -10.81 3.61 3.44
N GLN A 134 -10.77 2.56 4.25
CA GLN A 134 -10.16 2.61 5.57
C GLN A 134 -8.66 2.92 5.50
N ALA A 135 -7.93 2.36 4.55
CA ALA A 135 -6.51 2.67 4.35
C ALA A 135 -6.26 4.16 4.02
N ARG A 136 -7.26 4.86 3.50
CA ARG A 136 -7.19 6.29 3.19
C ARG A 136 -7.72 7.17 4.32
N TRP A 137 -8.82 6.79 4.93
CA TRP A 137 -9.63 7.64 5.83
C TRP A 137 -9.87 7.01 7.21
N GLY A 138 -9.17 5.92 7.54
CA GLY A 138 -9.41 5.17 8.77
C GLY A 138 -8.97 5.88 10.04
N SER A 139 -7.90 6.69 10.00
CA SER A 139 -7.54 7.59 11.08
C SER A 139 -8.23 8.94 10.90
N HIS A 140 -8.33 9.71 11.97
CA HIS A 140 -8.92 11.06 11.92
C HIS A 140 -7.94 12.09 11.35
N GLY A 141 -8.48 13.24 10.89
CA GLY A 141 -7.70 14.35 10.33
C GLY A 141 -7.30 14.15 8.88
N ASP A 142 -6.46 15.07 8.38
CA ASP A 142 -6.00 15.09 7.00
C ASP A 142 -4.55 14.65 6.88
N TYR A 143 -4.30 13.63 6.07
CA TYR A 143 -2.94 13.13 5.78
C TYR A 143 -2.88 12.52 4.37
N GLY A 144 -1.67 12.37 3.84
CA GLY A 144 -1.43 11.59 2.62
C GLY A 144 -1.10 10.14 2.97
N SER A 145 -1.78 9.17 2.35
CA SER A 145 -1.47 7.75 2.50
C SER A 145 -0.88 7.15 1.23
N ILE A 146 -0.07 6.10 1.38
CA ILE A 146 0.45 5.28 0.29
C ILE A 146 -0.04 3.86 0.53
N SER A 147 -0.77 3.31 -0.47
CA SER A 147 -1.25 1.93 -0.41
C SER A 147 -1.05 1.21 -1.74
N LEU A 148 -0.51 0.00 -1.68
CA LEU A 148 -0.20 -0.84 -2.83
C LEU A 148 -1.04 -2.11 -2.80
N SER A 149 -1.49 -2.59 -3.97
CA SER A 149 -2.29 -3.82 -4.08
C SER A 149 -1.66 -4.81 -5.07
N PRO A 150 -1.03 -5.87 -4.58
CA PRO A 150 -0.51 -6.97 -5.39
C PRO A 150 -1.63 -7.85 -5.94
N SER A 151 -1.38 -8.53 -7.07
CA SER A 151 -2.28 -9.51 -7.68
C SER A 151 -1.68 -10.92 -7.84
N SER A 152 -0.47 -11.12 -7.33
CA SER A 152 0.24 -12.40 -7.40
C SER A 152 1.26 -12.55 -6.27
N PRO A 153 1.69 -13.77 -5.94
CA PRO A 153 2.80 -14.01 -5.01
C PRO A 153 4.11 -13.33 -5.43
N GLN A 154 4.41 -13.25 -6.74
CA GLN A 154 5.58 -12.49 -7.20
C GLN A 154 5.47 -11.02 -6.80
N GLU A 155 4.30 -10.41 -7.01
CA GLU A 155 4.10 -9.02 -6.65
C GLU A 155 4.03 -8.81 -5.13
N MET A 156 3.62 -9.80 -4.36
CA MET A 156 3.74 -9.73 -2.90
C MET A 156 5.21 -9.54 -2.48
N PHE A 157 6.15 -10.22 -3.14
CA PHE A 157 7.57 -10.01 -2.92
C PHE A 157 8.04 -8.62 -3.42
N ASP A 158 7.77 -8.28 -4.66
CA ASP A 158 8.30 -7.08 -5.31
C ASP A 158 7.73 -5.79 -4.71
N LEU A 159 6.40 -5.77 -4.47
CA LEU A 159 5.73 -4.59 -3.92
C LEU A 159 6.02 -4.42 -2.43
N THR A 160 6.35 -5.47 -1.68
CA THR A 160 6.83 -5.31 -0.30
C THR A 160 8.17 -4.58 -0.28
N ILE A 161 9.10 -4.90 -1.18
CA ILE A 161 10.36 -4.13 -1.33
C ILE A 161 10.05 -2.68 -1.69
N ARG A 162 9.13 -2.45 -2.64
CA ARG A 162 8.70 -1.12 -3.04
C ARG A 162 8.06 -0.36 -1.88
N ALA A 163 7.24 -1.02 -1.06
CA ALA A 163 6.61 -0.41 0.11
C ALA A 163 7.65 0.12 1.10
N PHE A 164 8.70 -0.66 1.38
CA PHE A 164 9.83 -0.19 2.18
C PHE A 164 10.55 0.98 1.54
N ASN A 165 10.83 0.93 0.24
CA ASN A 165 11.48 2.00 -0.49
C ASN A 165 10.67 3.31 -0.44
N LEU A 166 9.36 3.24 -0.65
CA LEU A 166 8.47 4.41 -0.56
C LEU A 166 8.37 4.93 0.87
N SER A 167 8.27 4.03 1.85
CA SER A 167 8.22 4.37 3.26
C SER A 167 9.48 5.14 3.70
N GLU A 168 10.66 4.63 3.40
CA GLU A 168 11.94 5.27 3.70
C GLU A 168 12.12 6.59 2.94
N LYS A 169 11.72 6.63 1.65
CA LYS A 169 11.85 7.82 0.80
C LYS A 169 10.98 8.97 1.28
N TYR A 170 9.71 8.69 1.63
CA TYR A 170 8.72 9.70 1.97
C TYR A 170 8.46 9.86 3.46
N ARG A 171 9.12 9.08 4.32
CA ARG A 171 8.93 9.09 5.77
C ARG A 171 7.44 8.99 6.12
N VAL A 172 6.83 7.84 5.80
CA VAL A 172 5.41 7.59 6.01
C VAL A 172 5.16 6.10 6.18
N PRO A 173 4.20 5.67 7.00
CA PRO A 173 3.69 4.32 6.94
C PRO A 173 3.16 3.99 5.54
N VAL A 174 3.54 2.84 4.98
CA VAL A 174 3.02 2.34 3.71
C VAL A 174 2.22 1.08 3.95
N ILE A 175 1.04 1.00 3.34
CA ILE A 175 0.09 -0.08 3.54
C ILE A 175 0.09 -0.98 2.30
N MET A 176 0.30 -2.27 2.49
CA MET A 176 0.03 -3.28 1.48
C MET A 176 -1.40 -3.75 1.65
N LEU A 177 -2.26 -3.50 0.67
CA LEU A 177 -3.64 -3.96 0.60
C LEU A 177 -3.69 -5.20 -0.28
N THR A 178 -3.31 -6.33 0.28
CA THR A 178 -3.49 -7.62 -0.38
C THR A 178 -4.82 -8.24 0.02
N ASP A 179 -5.39 -9.07 -0.82
CA ASP A 179 -6.56 -9.87 -0.46
C ASP A 179 -6.16 -11.29 -0.06
N GLU A 180 -7.05 -11.98 0.66
CA GLU A 180 -6.83 -13.34 1.18
C GLU A 180 -6.40 -14.31 0.08
N LEU A 181 -7.00 -14.23 -1.11
CA LEU A 181 -6.65 -15.13 -2.20
C LEU A 181 -5.21 -14.94 -2.65
N VAL A 182 -4.77 -13.70 -2.85
CA VAL A 182 -3.37 -13.42 -3.23
C VAL A 182 -2.42 -13.82 -2.11
N GLY A 183 -2.81 -13.63 -0.86
CA GLY A 183 -2.03 -14.05 0.31
C GLY A 183 -1.79 -15.57 0.34
N HIS A 184 -2.82 -16.35 0.03
CA HIS A 184 -2.80 -17.81 0.21
C HIS A 184 -2.58 -18.64 -1.06
N MET A 185 -2.75 -18.06 -2.27
CA MET A 185 -2.44 -18.80 -3.49
C MET A 185 -0.94 -19.03 -3.63
N SER A 186 -0.58 -20.19 -4.18
CA SER A 186 0.81 -20.60 -4.41
C SER A 186 1.17 -20.44 -5.88
N GLU A 187 2.24 -19.71 -6.15
CA GLU A 187 2.80 -19.57 -7.51
C GLU A 187 4.33 -19.61 -7.46
N LYS A 188 4.95 -19.67 -8.64
CA LYS A 188 6.38 -19.49 -8.78
C LYS A 188 6.77 -18.05 -8.44
N VAL A 189 7.74 -17.88 -7.53
CA VAL A 189 8.34 -16.61 -7.15
C VAL A 189 9.82 -16.64 -7.49
N ILE A 190 10.28 -15.69 -8.28
CA ILE A 190 11.69 -15.52 -8.65
C ILE A 190 12.28 -14.43 -7.77
N ILE A 191 13.21 -14.82 -6.90
CA ILE A 191 13.94 -13.88 -6.04
C ILE A 191 15.29 -13.56 -6.68
N PRO A 192 15.54 -12.30 -7.06
CA PRO A 192 16.78 -11.90 -7.72
C PRO A 192 17.99 -11.96 -6.76
N HIS A 193 19.19 -11.86 -7.31
CA HIS A 193 20.38 -11.72 -6.49
C HIS A 193 20.34 -10.40 -5.69
N PRO A 194 20.87 -10.35 -4.44
CA PRO A 194 20.83 -9.14 -3.61
C PRO A 194 21.36 -7.87 -4.28
N SER A 195 22.35 -8.00 -5.18
CA SER A 195 22.91 -6.87 -5.93
C SER A 195 21.97 -6.25 -6.97
N GLU A 196 20.91 -6.97 -7.35
CA GLU A 196 19.89 -6.52 -8.30
C GLU A 196 18.71 -5.82 -7.60
N ILE A 197 18.61 -6.00 -6.28
CA ILE A 197 17.56 -5.39 -5.46
C ILE A 197 17.91 -3.94 -5.16
N LYS A 198 17.15 -3.02 -5.70
CA LYS A 198 17.34 -1.58 -5.46
C LYS A 198 16.67 -1.19 -4.15
N LEU A 199 17.49 -0.77 -3.19
CA LEU A 199 17.00 -0.31 -1.89
C LEU A 199 17.18 1.20 -1.74
N VAL A 200 16.18 1.83 -1.13
CA VAL A 200 16.21 3.24 -0.74
C VAL A 200 16.43 3.31 0.78
N GLU A 201 17.37 4.13 1.20
CA GLU A 201 17.58 4.45 2.60
C GLU A 201 16.98 5.81 2.93
N ARG A 202 16.50 5.97 4.16
CA ARG A 202 15.99 7.25 4.64
C ARG A 202 17.05 8.33 4.55
N ARG A 203 16.61 9.53 4.19
CA ARG A 203 17.50 10.70 4.16
C ARG A 203 18.02 10.99 5.57
N LYS A 204 19.34 11.00 5.72
CA LYS A 204 20.00 11.36 6.97
C LYS A 204 20.33 12.85 7.03
N PRO A 205 20.49 13.44 8.24
CA PRO A 205 21.05 14.78 8.37
C PRO A 205 22.40 14.89 7.66
N GLY A 206 22.71 16.07 7.13
CA GLY A 206 24.01 16.33 6.54
C GLY A 206 25.13 16.17 7.56
N ARG A 207 26.30 15.65 7.14
CA ARG A 207 27.45 15.36 8.04
C ARG A 207 27.95 16.56 8.84
N ASN A 208 27.68 17.78 8.39
CA ASN A 208 28.15 19.02 9.01
C ASN A 208 27.04 19.71 9.84
N ILE A 209 25.87 19.08 10.02
CA ILE A 209 24.80 19.62 10.86
C ILE A 209 25.13 19.26 12.31
N LEU A 210 25.26 20.28 13.15
CA LEU A 210 25.46 20.11 14.59
C LEU A 210 24.14 19.57 15.23
N PRO A 211 24.24 18.83 16.36
CA PRO A 211 23.04 18.30 17.02
C PRO A 211 22.00 19.37 17.39
N GLU A 212 22.46 20.56 17.77
CA GLU A 212 21.62 21.73 18.10
C GLU A 212 20.95 22.38 16.90
N ASP A 213 21.49 22.21 15.69
CA ASP A 213 20.96 22.78 14.44
C ASP A 213 20.07 21.80 13.67
N TYR A 214 19.96 20.56 14.14
CA TYR A 214 19.17 19.54 13.45
C TYR A 214 17.67 19.74 13.67
N LEU A 215 16.93 19.84 12.56
CA LEU A 215 15.48 20.01 12.52
C LEU A 215 14.82 18.73 11.98
N PRO A 216 14.34 17.82 12.84
CA PRO A 216 13.81 16.52 12.45
C PRO A 216 12.55 16.57 11.57
N PHE A 217 11.83 17.69 11.56
CA PHE A 217 10.58 17.89 10.83
C PHE A 217 10.61 19.05 9.81
N ALA A 218 11.78 19.59 9.53
CA ALA A 218 11.96 20.58 8.48
C ALA A 218 11.95 19.92 7.10
N GLY A 219 10.86 20.06 6.36
CA GLY A 219 10.73 19.54 4.99
C GLY A 219 11.60 20.34 4.00
N GLY A 220 12.38 19.63 3.17
CA GLY A 220 13.10 20.25 2.06
C GLY A 220 12.17 20.66 0.90
N LYS A 221 12.72 20.86 -0.30
CA LYS A 221 11.95 21.22 -1.53
C LYS A 221 10.91 20.14 -1.90
N ASP A 222 11.19 18.89 -1.60
CA ASP A 222 10.31 17.73 -1.79
C ASP A 222 9.38 17.48 -0.57
N LEU A 223 9.38 18.38 0.40
CA LEU A 223 8.58 18.34 1.64
C LEU A 223 8.94 17.16 2.58
N VAL A 224 10.03 16.44 2.32
CA VAL A 224 10.50 15.31 3.12
C VAL A 224 11.65 15.74 4.03
N PRO A 225 11.49 15.68 5.37
CA PRO A 225 12.58 15.99 6.30
C PRO A 225 13.66 14.91 6.29
N ALA A 226 14.88 15.26 6.72
CA ALA A 226 15.88 14.27 7.08
C ALA A 226 15.53 13.61 8.41
N MET A 227 15.93 12.34 8.62
CA MET A 227 15.63 11.58 9.84
C MET A 227 16.89 10.96 10.44
N ALA A 228 17.33 11.49 11.58
CA ALA A 228 18.33 10.84 12.43
C ALA A 228 17.70 9.66 13.17
N ASN A 229 18.49 8.64 13.49
CA ASN A 229 18.02 7.60 14.40
C ASN A 229 18.19 8.06 15.85
N ALA A 230 17.32 7.63 16.73
CA ALA A 230 17.48 7.83 18.16
C ALA A 230 18.84 7.22 18.61
N GLY A 231 19.62 8.00 19.35
CA GLY A 231 20.96 7.60 19.81
C GLY A 231 22.13 7.93 18.85
N GLU A 232 21.88 8.53 17.68
CA GLU A 232 22.96 9.00 16.77
C GLU A 232 23.56 10.36 17.18
N GLY A 233 23.28 10.85 18.40
CA GLY A 233 23.86 12.09 18.94
C GLY A 233 23.05 13.35 18.60
N TYR A 234 21.94 13.24 17.88
CA TYR A 234 21.04 14.35 17.60
C TYR A 234 19.95 14.48 18.66
N ASN A 235 19.51 15.71 18.91
CA ASN A 235 18.33 15.99 19.73
C ASN A 235 17.07 15.68 18.90
N VAL A 236 16.28 14.72 19.35
CA VAL A 236 15.05 14.32 18.67
C VAL A 236 13.91 14.34 19.69
N HIS A 237 12.89 15.16 19.41
CA HIS A 237 11.64 15.13 20.13
C HIS A 237 10.54 14.68 19.17
N VAL A 238 9.77 13.67 19.55
CA VAL A 238 8.72 13.07 18.72
C VAL A 238 7.40 13.10 19.48
N THR A 239 6.38 13.70 18.89
CA THR A 239 5.04 13.81 19.48
C THR A 239 3.96 13.71 18.42
N GLY A 240 2.81 13.16 18.78
CA GLY A 240 1.59 13.21 17.98
C GLY A 240 0.87 14.56 18.02
N LEU A 241 1.28 15.49 18.89
CA LEU A 241 0.73 16.85 18.91
C LEU A 241 1.18 17.63 17.67
N THR A 242 0.44 18.68 17.32
CA THR A 242 0.92 19.68 16.37
C THR A 242 2.25 20.24 16.86
N HIS A 243 3.27 20.18 16.02
CA HIS A 243 4.65 20.48 16.39
C HIS A 243 5.36 21.36 15.36
N ASP A 244 6.41 21.99 15.79
CA ASP A 244 7.32 22.78 14.95
C ASP A 244 8.37 21.89 14.24
N GLU A 245 9.31 22.52 13.56
CA GLU A 245 10.38 21.82 12.84
C GLU A 245 11.39 21.13 13.77
N TRP A 246 11.44 21.51 15.06
CA TRP A 246 12.21 20.85 16.11
C TRP A 246 11.49 19.62 16.68
N GLY A 247 10.18 19.48 16.43
CA GLY A 247 9.32 18.43 16.99
C GLY A 247 8.66 18.82 18.32
N TYR A 248 8.81 20.07 18.78
CA TYR A 248 8.16 20.53 20.01
C TYR A 248 6.71 20.94 19.76
N PRO A 249 5.80 20.67 20.71
CA PRO A 249 4.39 21.06 20.58
C PRO A 249 4.21 22.57 20.39
N VAL A 250 3.42 22.95 19.38
CA VAL A 250 3.04 24.35 19.12
C VAL A 250 1.53 24.42 18.90
N MET A 251 0.82 24.94 19.88
CA MET A 251 -0.65 25.01 19.88
C MET A 251 -1.12 26.31 19.23
N SER A 252 -0.95 26.41 17.91
CA SER A 252 -1.45 27.56 17.12
C SER A 252 -2.05 27.10 15.78
N ASP A 253 -3.02 27.87 15.30
CA ASP A 253 -3.68 27.66 14.01
C ASP A 253 -2.69 27.66 12.84
N GLN A 254 -1.71 28.58 12.85
CA GLN A 254 -0.70 28.69 11.80
C GLN A 254 0.25 27.48 11.77
N ALA A 255 0.61 26.92 12.94
CA ALA A 255 1.45 25.74 13.02
C ALA A 255 0.70 24.51 12.50
N GLN A 256 -0.56 24.32 12.91
CA GLN A 256 -1.42 23.25 12.44
C GLN A 256 -1.59 23.29 10.92
N GLU A 257 -1.97 24.44 10.38
CA GLU A 257 -2.16 24.63 8.94
C GLU A 257 -0.90 24.30 8.13
N ARG A 258 0.27 24.79 8.55
CA ARG A 258 1.54 24.52 7.86
C ARG A 258 1.90 23.04 7.91
N LEU A 259 1.77 22.40 9.07
CA LEU A 259 2.14 21.01 9.27
C LEU A 259 1.25 20.08 8.46
N VAL A 260 -0.07 20.19 8.62
CA VAL A 260 -1.04 19.32 7.90
C VAL A 260 -0.93 19.51 6.39
N ARG A 261 -0.83 20.77 5.92
CA ARG A 261 -0.62 21.05 4.50
C ARG A 261 0.66 20.37 3.97
N ARG A 262 1.76 20.44 4.70
CA ARG A 262 3.00 19.78 4.32
C ARG A 262 2.86 18.26 4.27
N LEU A 263 2.22 17.65 5.25
CA LEU A 263 1.98 16.18 5.28
C LEU A 263 1.16 15.71 4.09
N VAL A 264 0.09 16.43 3.74
CA VAL A 264 -0.75 16.11 2.58
C VAL A 264 -0.01 16.34 1.26
N GLU A 265 0.60 17.53 1.10
CA GLU A 265 1.29 17.93 -0.13
C GLU A 265 2.54 17.08 -0.39
N LYS A 266 3.20 16.56 0.64
CA LYS A 266 4.33 15.63 0.52
C LYS A 266 3.97 14.44 -0.37
N ILE A 267 2.79 13.86 -0.20
CA ILE A 267 2.34 12.73 -1.00
C ILE A 267 1.75 13.19 -2.34
N ARG A 268 0.93 14.24 -2.35
CA ARG A 268 0.29 14.73 -3.58
C ARG A 268 1.29 15.18 -4.65
N LYS A 269 2.30 15.96 -4.27
CA LYS A 269 3.32 16.46 -5.21
C LYS A 269 4.24 15.38 -5.73
N ASN A 270 4.44 14.32 -4.95
CA ASN A 270 5.26 13.18 -5.32
C ASN A 270 4.43 12.01 -5.92
N ALA A 271 3.12 12.20 -6.14
CA ALA A 271 2.25 11.18 -6.70
C ALA A 271 2.77 10.56 -8.02
N PRO A 272 3.39 11.30 -8.96
CA PRO A 272 3.95 10.70 -10.18
C PRO A 272 5.05 9.66 -9.94
N ASP A 273 5.81 9.75 -8.84
CA ASP A 273 6.83 8.76 -8.46
C ASP A 273 6.22 7.57 -7.68
N ILE A 274 5.07 7.79 -7.04
CA ILE A 274 4.42 6.81 -6.17
C ILE A 274 3.47 5.92 -6.96
N ILE A 275 2.67 6.53 -7.85
CA ILE A 275 1.59 5.85 -8.57
C ILE A 275 2.16 4.84 -9.57
N LEU A 276 1.72 3.60 -9.43
CA LEU A 276 1.91 2.53 -10.42
C LEU A 276 0.55 1.99 -10.83
N PHE A 277 0.42 1.73 -12.11
CA PHE A 277 -0.72 1.06 -12.71
C PHE A 277 -0.24 0.27 -13.94
N GLU A 278 -1.08 -0.58 -14.43
CA GLU A 278 -0.89 -1.32 -15.67
C GLU A 278 -2.02 -1.00 -16.63
N GLU A 279 -1.68 -0.81 -17.87
CA GLU A 279 -2.60 -0.42 -18.94
C GLU A 279 -2.61 -1.44 -20.07
N VAL A 280 -3.79 -1.80 -20.56
CA VAL A 280 -3.96 -2.58 -21.78
C VAL A 280 -5.03 -1.92 -22.64
N GLY A 281 -4.65 -1.52 -23.86
CA GLY A 281 -5.57 -1.02 -24.87
C GLY A 281 -6.34 0.23 -24.47
N LEU A 282 -5.67 1.18 -23.82
CA LEU A 282 -6.29 2.45 -23.41
C LEU A 282 -6.15 3.57 -24.46
N GLU A 283 -5.81 3.27 -25.71
CA GLU A 283 -5.69 4.24 -26.80
C GLU A 283 -7.04 4.51 -27.50
N GLY A 284 -7.23 5.71 -28.03
CA GLY A 284 -8.42 6.10 -28.82
C GLY A 284 -9.70 6.19 -27.98
N ASP A 285 -10.82 6.19 -28.66
CA ASP A 285 -12.15 6.17 -28.05
C ASP A 285 -12.53 4.74 -27.67
N LEU A 286 -13.04 4.57 -26.44
CA LEU A 286 -13.32 3.28 -25.84
C LEU A 286 -14.81 3.11 -25.55
N GLU A 287 -15.32 1.90 -25.76
CA GLU A 287 -16.67 1.51 -25.33
C GLU A 287 -16.74 1.45 -23.80
N ALA A 288 -15.72 0.84 -23.20
CA ALA A 288 -15.60 0.71 -21.77
C ALA A 288 -14.14 0.62 -21.34
N VAL A 289 -13.86 1.00 -20.08
CA VAL A 289 -12.62 0.73 -19.39
C VAL A 289 -12.93 -0.09 -18.14
N VAL A 290 -12.31 -1.27 -18.04
CA VAL A 290 -12.39 -2.08 -16.81
C VAL A 290 -11.29 -1.64 -15.86
N VAL A 291 -11.66 -1.22 -14.65
CA VAL A 291 -10.72 -0.78 -13.59
C VAL A 291 -10.74 -1.81 -12.48
N ALA A 292 -9.60 -2.44 -12.18
CA ALA A 292 -9.54 -3.49 -11.16
C ALA A 292 -8.21 -3.47 -10.40
N TYR A 293 -8.15 -4.19 -9.26
CA TYR A 293 -6.97 -4.34 -8.41
C TYR A 293 -6.99 -5.70 -7.69
N GLY A 294 -5.87 -6.07 -7.07
CA GLY A 294 -5.76 -7.34 -6.35
C GLY A 294 -6.11 -8.55 -7.20
N CYS A 295 -6.73 -9.55 -6.60
CA CYS A 295 -7.14 -10.77 -7.30
C CYS A 295 -8.19 -10.52 -8.38
N ALA A 296 -9.12 -9.56 -8.20
CA ALA A 296 -10.14 -9.22 -9.18
C ALA A 296 -9.55 -8.76 -10.53
N ALA A 297 -8.34 -8.19 -10.50
CA ALA A 297 -7.64 -7.77 -11.72
C ALA A 297 -7.28 -8.93 -12.66
N ARG A 298 -7.16 -10.15 -12.15
CA ARG A 298 -6.83 -11.35 -12.95
C ARG A 298 -8.00 -11.73 -13.86
N SER A 299 -9.20 -11.88 -13.30
CA SER A 299 -10.41 -12.15 -14.09
C SER A 299 -10.77 -10.99 -15.01
N ALA A 300 -10.55 -9.74 -14.57
CA ALA A 300 -10.80 -8.55 -15.34
C ALA A 300 -9.92 -8.47 -16.59
N ARG A 301 -8.63 -8.82 -16.48
CA ARG A 301 -7.71 -8.88 -17.61
C ARG A 301 -8.19 -9.88 -18.67
N GLU A 302 -8.52 -11.10 -18.26
CA GLU A 302 -9.01 -12.16 -19.16
C GLU A 302 -10.27 -11.69 -19.90
N ALA A 303 -11.24 -11.12 -19.18
CA ALA A 303 -12.47 -10.60 -19.79
C ALA A 303 -12.19 -9.51 -20.85
N VAL A 304 -11.26 -8.60 -20.57
CA VAL A 304 -10.87 -7.55 -21.53
C VAL A 304 -10.14 -8.16 -22.74
N GLU A 305 -9.24 -9.12 -22.53
CA GLU A 305 -8.55 -9.80 -23.63
C GLU A 305 -9.53 -10.52 -24.56
N VAL A 306 -10.54 -11.23 -24.00
CA VAL A 306 -11.62 -11.85 -24.76
C VAL A 306 -12.43 -10.80 -25.54
N ALA A 307 -12.87 -9.72 -24.91
CA ALA A 307 -13.63 -8.66 -25.57
C ALA A 307 -12.84 -8.02 -26.73
N ARG A 308 -11.57 -7.74 -26.52
CA ARG A 308 -10.67 -7.20 -27.55
C ARG A 308 -10.43 -8.20 -28.69
N GLY A 309 -10.31 -9.49 -28.38
CA GLY A 309 -10.24 -10.57 -29.39
C GLY A 309 -11.50 -10.65 -30.28
N GLN A 310 -12.63 -10.18 -29.77
CA GLN A 310 -13.89 -10.03 -30.53
C GLN A 310 -13.98 -8.70 -31.31
N GLY A 311 -12.91 -7.90 -31.35
CA GLY A 311 -12.84 -6.62 -32.06
C GLY A 311 -13.45 -5.44 -31.31
N ARG A 312 -13.70 -5.54 -30.01
CA ARG A 312 -14.29 -4.45 -29.21
C ARG A 312 -13.22 -3.47 -28.71
N ALA A 313 -13.58 -2.20 -28.65
CA ALA A 313 -12.73 -1.13 -28.14
C ALA A 313 -12.85 -1.03 -26.59
N VAL A 314 -12.32 -2.02 -25.89
CA VAL A 314 -12.34 -2.10 -24.42
C VAL A 314 -10.93 -1.97 -23.87
N GLY A 315 -10.75 -1.12 -22.86
CA GLY A 315 -9.48 -0.92 -22.18
C GLY A 315 -9.46 -1.56 -20.80
N PHE A 316 -8.25 -1.81 -20.27
CA PHE A 316 -8.02 -2.29 -18.92
C PHE A 316 -7.07 -1.36 -18.18
N LEU A 317 -7.47 -0.93 -17.00
CA LEU A 317 -6.65 -0.18 -16.05
C LEU A 317 -6.54 -0.97 -14.76
N ARG A 318 -5.37 -1.54 -14.50
CA ARG A 318 -5.09 -2.18 -13.23
C ARG A 318 -4.43 -1.21 -12.28
N LEU A 319 -5.01 -1.01 -11.10
CA LEU A 319 -4.42 -0.22 -10.04
C LEU A 319 -3.43 -1.08 -9.24
N ILE A 320 -2.15 -0.71 -9.24
CA ILE A 320 -1.12 -1.28 -8.38
C ILE A 320 -0.96 -0.38 -7.14
N THR A 321 -0.92 0.94 -7.35
CA THR A 321 -1.09 1.91 -6.28
C THR A 321 -2.56 2.29 -6.17
N ILE A 322 -3.16 2.04 -5.00
CA ILE A 322 -4.54 2.46 -4.71
C ILE A 322 -4.55 3.89 -4.19
N TRP A 323 -3.66 4.20 -3.28
CA TRP A 323 -3.48 5.54 -2.75
C TRP A 323 -2.02 5.99 -2.88
N PRO A 324 -1.74 7.22 -3.37
CA PRO A 324 -2.69 8.15 -3.95
C PRO A 324 -3.36 7.60 -5.22
N PHE A 325 -4.63 7.96 -5.42
CA PHE A 325 -5.42 7.50 -6.57
C PHE A 325 -4.94 8.18 -7.87
N PRO A 326 -4.92 7.52 -9.03
CA PRO A 326 -4.48 8.09 -10.31
C PRO A 326 -5.57 9.00 -10.94
N GLU A 327 -5.98 10.04 -10.23
CA GLU A 327 -7.12 10.92 -10.58
C GLU A 327 -7.01 11.48 -11.99
N ASP A 328 -5.83 12.01 -12.37
CA ASP A 328 -5.66 12.65 -13.67
C ASP A 328 -5.76 11.65 -14.84
N LEU A 329 -5.35 10.41 -14.62
CA LEU A 329 -5.50 9.35 -15.61
C LEU A 329 -6.99 9.04 -15.81
N VAL A 330 -7.73 8.82 -14.73
CA VAL A 330 -9.17 8.53 -14.80
C VAL A 330 -9.94 9.71 -15.41
N ARG A 331 -9.61 10.96 -15.06
CA ARG A 331 -10.21 12.16 -15.69
C ARG A 331 -9.96 12.21 -17.19
N ARG A 332 -8.76 11.86 -17.66
CA ARG A 332 -8.47 11.82 -19.11
C ARG A 332 -9.21 10.69 -19.80
N LEU A 333 -9.29 9.51 -19.20
CA LEU A 333 -10.04 8.37 -19.76
C LEU A 333 -11.53 8.68 -19.85
N ALA A 334 -12.11 9.33 -18.86
CA ALA A 334 -13.52 9.73 -18.84
C ALA A 334 -13.95 10.65 -19.99
N GLN A 335 -13.00 11.31 -20.67
CA GLN A 335 -13.30 12.14 -21.82
C GLN A 335 -13.53 11.34 -23.12
N ARG A 336 -13.16 10.06 -23.13
CA ARG A 336 -13.12 9.22 -24.33
C ARG A 336 -13.56 7.77 -24.09
N THR A 337 -14.14 7.49 -22.94
CA THR A 337 -14.77 6.19 -22.66
C THR A 337 -16.24 6.36 -22.37
N GLY A 338 -17.05 5.39 -22.81
CA GLY A 338 -18.47 5.39 -22.53
C GLY A 338 -18.80 5.01 -21.10
N ALA A 339 -18.12 4.00 -20.57
CA ALA A 339 -18.34 3.53 -19.22
C ALA A 339 -17.05 3.03 -18.56
N PHE A 340 -16.95 3.20 -17.23
CA PHE A 340 -16.04 2.45 -16.38
C PHE A 340 -16.77 1.28 -15.75
N ILE A 341 -16.16 0.10 -15.77
CA ILE A 341 -16.66 -1.12 -15.13
C ILE A 341 -15.67 -1.49 -14.04
N VAL A 342 -16.13 -1.57 -12.80
CA VAL A 342 -15.25 -1.74 -11.64
C VAL A 342 -15.64 -3.01 -10.87
N PRO A 343 -15.01 -4.17 -11.18
CA PRO A 343 -15.19 -5.38 -10.40
C PRO A 343 -14.39 -5.32 -9.11
N GLU A 344 -15.09 -5.41 -7.97
CA GLU A 344 -14.52 -5.34 -6.63
C GLU A 344 -15.14 -6.37 -5.69
N ILE A 345 -14.35 -6.89 -4.75
CA ILE A 345 -14.87 -7.77 -3.70
C ILE A 345 -15.25 -6.93 -2.47
N ASN A 346 -16.10 -5.96 -2.72
CA ASN A 346 -16.73 -5.03 -1.77
C ASN A 346 -17.96 -4.37 -2.43
N TYR A 347 -18.54 -3.37 -1.79
CA TYR A 347 -19.74 -2.66 -2.28
C TYR A 347 -19.40 -1.38 -3.08
N GLY A 348 -18.28 -1.38 -3.84
CA GLY A 348 -17.94 -0.29 -4.76
C GLY A 348 -17.04 0.80 -4.19
N GLN A 349 -16.04 0.46 -3.36
CA GLN A 349 -15.18 1.48 -2.73
C GLN A 349 -14.29 2.20 -3.72
N VAL A 350 -13.65 1.51 -4.67
CA VAL A 350 -12.87 2.14 -5.75
C VAL A 350 -13.79 2.70 -6.82
N ALA A 351 -14.95 2.09 -7.07
CA ALA A 351 -15.95 2.62 -7.99
C ALA A 351 -16.36 4.06 -7.62
N LEU A 352 -16.52 4.39 -6.35
CA LEU A 352 -16.79 5.76 -5.87
C LEU A 352 -15.69 6.75 -6.26
N GLU A 353 -14.43 6.35 -6.23
CA GLU A 353 -13.31 7.20 -6.65
C GLU A 353 -13.26 7.36 -8.17
N VAL A 354 -13.55 6.30 -8.92
CA VAL A 354 -13.69 6.37 -10.38
C VAL A 354 -14.83 7.32 -10.77
N GLU A 355 -16.00 7.19 -10.14
CA GLU A 355 -17.15 8.07 -10.35
C GLU A 355 -16.83 9.52 -10.02
N ARG A 356 -16.21 9.78 -8.85
CA ARG A 356 -15.76 11.13 -8.46
C ARG A 356 -14.83 11.74 -9.52
N CYS A 357 -13.89 10.94 -10.03
CA CYS A 357 -12.92 11.42 -11.02
C CYS A 357 -13.53 11.58 -12.42
N SER A 358 -14.46 10.71 -12.80
CA SER A 358 -15.17 10.81 -14.10
C SER A 358 -15.98 12.11 -14.20
N GLY A 359 -16.50 12.59 -13.07
CA GLY A 359 -17.24 13.84 -12.99
C GLY A 359 -18.51 13.85 -13.88
N GLY A 360 -19.15 12.69 -14.04
CA GLY A 360 -20.35 12.52 -14.84
C GLY A 360 -20.13 12.52 -16.36
N ARG A 361 -18.86 12.41 -16.82
CA ARG A 361 -18.55 12.33 -18.27
C ARG A 361 -18.69 10.92 -18.83
N SER A 362 -18.60 9.93 -17.97
CA SER A 362 -18.75 8.51 -18.27
C SER A 362 -19.53 7.85 -17.16
N ASP A 363 -20.33 6.86 -17.49
CA ASP A 363 -21.00 6.04 -16.49
C ASP A 363 -19.98 5.23 -15.69
N THR A 364 -20.23 5.04 -14.39
CA THR A 364 -19.44 4.14 -13.56
C THR A 364 -20.32 3.01 -13.06
N VAL A 365 -19.97 1.79 -13.45
CA VAL A 365 -20.70 0.56 -13.10
C VAL A 365 -19.88 -0.21 -12.06
N SER A 366 -20.38 -0.27 -10.84
CA SER A 366 -19.80 -1.11 -9.79
C SER A 366 -20.29 -2.55 -9.94
N LEU A 367 -19.36 -3.49 -10.08
CA LEU A 367 -19.65 -4.93 -9.97
C LEU A 367 -19.18 -5.40 -8.60
N GLY A 368 -20.00 -5.17 -7.57
CA GLY A 368 -19.68 -5.50 -6.20
C GLY A 368 -19.97 -6.95 -5.85
N LEU A 369 -19.03 -7.66 -5.24
CA LEU A 369 -19.22 -8.96 -4.60
C LEU A 369 -18.87 -8.86 -3.11
N MET A 370 -19.71 -9.40 -2.22
CA MET A 370 -19.47 -9.36 -0.77
C MET A 370 -19.48 -10.75 -0.12
N GLY A 371 -19.68 -11.79 -0.92
CA GLY A 371 -19.86 -13.17 -0.45
C GLY A 371 -18.59 -14.00 -0.25
N GLY A 372 -17.40 -13.39 -0.37
CA GLY A 372 -16.14 -14.13 -0.29
C GLY A 372 -15.84 -14.99 -1.52
N THR A 373 -16.40 -14.60 -2.67
CA THR A 373 -16.21 -15.23 -3.98
C THR A 373 -15.55 -14.27 -4.96
N LEU A 374 -15.14 -14.77 -6.12
CA LEU A 374 -14.49 -14.00 -7.18
C LEU A 374 -15.45 -13.78 -8.34
N HIS A 375 -15.28 -12.66 -9.04
CA HIS A 375 -15.87 -12.49 -10.37
C HIS A 375 -15.24 -13.47 -11.34
N THR A 376 -16.06 -14.11 -12.17
CA THR A 376 -15.56 -14.85 -13.31
C THR A 376 -15.31 -13.90 -14.49
N PRO A 377 -14.45 -14.28 -15.46
CA PRO A 377 -14.27 -13.51 -16.67
C PRO A 377 -15.59 -13.32 -17.46
N GLU A 378 -16.47 -14.33 -17.45
CA GLU A 378 -17.77 -14.30 -18.12
C GLU A 378 -18.72 -13.25 -17.51
N GLU A 379 -18.76 -13.11 -16.18
CA GLU A 379 -19.55 -12.09 -15.49
C GLU A 379 -19.11 -10.68 -15.85
N ILE A 380 -17.78 -10.46 -15.90
CA ILE A 380 -17.21 -9.17 -16.30
C ILE A 380 -17.46 -8.90 -17.77
N LEU A 381 -17.33 -9.92 -18.64
CA LEU A 381 -17.61 -9.81 -20.07
C LEU A 381 -19.10 -9.46 -20.32
N ALA A 382 -20.01 -10.08 -19.59
CA ALA A 382 -21.43 -9.76 -19.66
C ALA A 382 -21.72 -8.29 -19.30
N ALA A 383 -21.06 -7.76 -18.29
CA ALA A 383 -21.15 -6.34 -17.93
C ALA A 383 -20.57 -5.43 -19.03
N ILE A 384 -19.44 -5.81 -19.63
CA ILE A 384 -18.89 -5.10 -20.80
C ILE A 384 -19.94 -5.08 -21.93
N ASP A 385 -20.61 -6.19 -22.20
CA ASP A 385 -21.63 -6.30 -23.24
C ASP A 385 -22.86 -5.44 -22.96
N GLU A 386 -23.30 -5.39 -21.73
CA GLU A 386 -24.47 -4.60 -21.33
C GLU A 386 -24.21 -3.10 -21.36
N PHE A 387 -23.11 -2.65 -20.73
CA PHE A 387 -22.87 -1.23 -20.48
C PHE A 387 -22.02 -0.56 -21.57
N GLY A 388 -21.10 -1.28 -22.21
CA GLY A 388 -20.30 -0.73 -23.31
C GLY A 388 -21.10 -0.34 -24.55
N ARG A 389 -22.29 -0.95 -24.75
CA ARG A 389 -23.19 -0.61 -25.89
C ARG A 389 -24.08 0.60 -25.60
N ARG A 390 -24.47 0.84 -24.36
CA ARG A 390 -25.34 1.98 -23.99
C ARG A 390 -24.67 3.32 -24.21
N ALA A 391 -23.37 3.38 -24.10
CA ALA A 391 -22.59 4.60 -24.27
C ALA A 391 -22.50 5.11 -25.73
N LYS A 392 -22.94 4.31 -26.74
CA LYS A 392 -22.92 4.69 -28.16
C LYS A 392 -24.31 5.13 -28.68
N SER A 393 -25.36 5.04 -27.87
CA SER A 393 -26.72 5.46 -28.22
C SER A 393 -27.04 6.84 -27.60
#